data_184b401ad1098c79bdd3961642d2c003
#
_entry.id   184b401ad1098c79bdd3961642d2c003
#
_cell.length_a   1.000
_cell.length_b   1.000
_cell.length_c   1.000
_cell.angle_alpha   90.00
_cell.angle_beta   90.00
_cell.angle_gamma   90.00
#
_symmetry.space_group_name_H-M   'P 1'
#
loop_
_entity.id
_entity.type
_entity.pdbx_description
1 polymer ?
#
loop_
_entity_poly.entity_id
_entity_poly.type
_entity_poly.pdbx_seq_one_letter_code
_entity_poly.pdbx_strand_id
1 'polypeptide(L)'
;MYYGGIYLLWSGDTILPPQMPVIHGDINCKLQNEPSPMTLFAFRTHAHKHGTVITGYRIRDNKYLEIARGDPQRPQMFYPMKNPVVVDNDDYLHARCTFNTTVEDRIIRIGTF
;
A
#
# COMPACT_ATOMS: atom_id res chain seq x y z
N MET A 1 -22.83 -6.91 17.35
CA MET A 1 -21.43 -7.31 17.52
C MET A 1 -20.65 -6.99 16.24
N TYR A 2 -19.53 -6.32 16.39
CA TYR A 2 -18.66 -5.98 15.25
C TYR A 2 -17.43 -6.86 15.29
N TYR A 3 -17.01 -7.31 14.12
CA TYR A 3 -15.78 -8.07 13.96
C TYR A 3 -14.75 -7.19 13.27
N GLY A 4 -13.51 -7.26 13.74
CA GLY A 4 -12.41 -6.54 13.15
C GLY A 4 -11.35 -7.49 12.62
N GLY A 5 -10.58 -7.02 11.66
CA GLY A 5 -9.50 -7.78 11.08
C GLY A 5 -8.52 -6.88 10.36
N ILE A 6 -7.49 -7.50 9.80
CA ILE A 6 -6.46 -6.80 9.05
C ILE A 6 -6.43 -7.37 7.63
N TYR A 7 -6.48 -6.49 6.63
CA TYR A 7 -6.29 -6.85 5.24
C TYR A 7 -4.89 -6.41 4.82
N LEU A 8 -4.09 -7.35 4.31
CA LEU A 8 -2.70 -7.10 3.95
C LEU A 8 -2.53 -7.02 2.44
N LEU A 9 -2.01 -5.90 1.95
CA LEU A 9 -1.50 -5.77 0.59
C LEU A 9 0.00 -5.93 0.64
N TRP A 10 0.51 -6.96 -0.02
CA TRP A 10 1.90 -7.34 0.10
C TRP A 10 2.52 -7.58 -1.27
N SER A 11 3.73 -7.04 -1.46
CA SER A 11 4.52 -7.25 -2.65
C SER A 11 5.85 -7.91 -2.25
N GLY A 12 6.22 -8.96 -2.97
CA GLY A 12 7.44 -9.71 -2.72
C GLY A 12 8.68 -9.09 -3.34
N ASP A 13 9.56 -9.95 -3.86
CA ASP A 13 10.84 -9.52 -4.41
C ASP A 13 10.69 -8.41 -5.45
N THR A 14 11.42 -7.34 -5.24
CA THR A 14 11.45 -6.20 -6.16
C THR A 14 12.90 -5.82 -6.41
N ILE A 15 13.21 -5.51 -7.66
CA ILE A 15 14.53 -5.03 -8.06
C ILE A 15 14.41 -3.56 -8.41
N LEU A 16 15.22 -2.73 -7.75
CA LEU A 16 15.23 -1.29 -7.97
C LEU A 16 16.51 -0.91 -8.71
N PRO A 17 16.39 -0.25 -9.88
CA PRO A 17 17.56 0.29 -10.55
C PRO A 17 18.18 1.42 -9.71
N PRO A 18 19.51 1.65 -9.83
CA PRO A 18 20.17 2.72 -9.09
C PRO A 18 19.89 4.09 -9.67
N GLN A 19 20.18 5.11 -8.88
CA GLN A 19 20.19 6.52 -9.31
C GLN A 19 18.87 7.01 -9.94
N MET A 20 17.75 6.51 -9.40
CA MET A 20 16.42 6.91 -9.84
C MET A 20 15.73 7.71 -8.75
N PRO A 21 15.30 8.95 -9.03
CA PRO A 21 14.59 9.75 -8.02
C PRO A 21 13.18 9.24 -7.72
N VAL A 22 12.54 8.58 -8.70
CA VAL A 22 11.18 8.07 -8.55
C VAL A 22 11.06 6.71 -9.22
N ILE A 23 10.68 5.71 -8.44
CA ILE A 23 10.33 4.38 -8.93
C ILE A 23 9.02 4.00 -8.23
N HIS A 24 8.05 3.49 -8.99
CA HIS A 24 6.79 3.01 -8.42
C HIS A 24 6.74 1.50 -8.37
N GLY A 25 6.37 0.95 -7.22
CA GLY A 25 6.01 -0.44 -7.06
C GLY A 25 4.53 -0.53 -6.71
N ASP A 26 3.79 -1.30 -7.47
CA ASP A 26 2.33 -1.37 -7.33
C ASP A 26 1.88 -2.79 -7.00
N ILE A 27 0.83 -2.89 -6.19
CA ILE A 27 0.11 -4.12 -5.96
C ILE A 27 -1.40 -3.85 -6.06
N ASN A 28 -2.10 -4.76 -6.68
CA ASN A 28 -3.52 -4.62 -6.96
C ASN A 28 -4.24 -5.91 -6.59
N CYS A 29 -5.24 -5.81 -5.73
CA CYS A 29 -5.97 -6.97 -5.24
C CYS A 29 -7.47 -6.75 -5.35
N LYS A 30 -8.15 -7.69 -6.00
CA LYS A 30 -9.60 -7.71 -6.05
C LYS A 30 -10.17 -8.31 -4.77
N LEU A 31 -11.11 -7.63 -4.15
CA LEU A 31 -11.80 -8.17 -2.99
C LEU A 31 -12.81 -9.24 -3.45
N GLN A 32 -12.65 -10.45 -2.93
CA GLN A 32 -13.50 -11.59 -3.26
C GLN A 32 -13.70 -12.44 -2.01
N ASN A 33 -14.93 -12.92 -1.81
CA ASN A 33 -15.24 -13.80 -0.69
C ASN A 33 -14.89 -13.23 0.68
N GLU A 34 -14.89 -11.91 0.77
CA GLU A 34 -14.63 -11.21 2.04
C GLU A 34 -15.96 -10.87 2.70
N PRO A 35 -15.97 -10.69 4.03
CA PRO A 35 -17.12 -10.07 4.69
C PRO A 35 -17.42 -8.73 4.03
N SER A 36 -18.65 -8.52 3.60
CA SER A 36 -19.02 -7.34 2.82
C SER A 36 -20.35 -6.78 3.29
N PRO A 37 -20.46 -5.45 3.48
CA PRO A 37 -19.41 -4.47 3.31
C PRO A 37 -18.42 -4.43 4.47
N MET A 38 -17.20 -3.97 4.21
CA MET A 38 -16.20 -3.71 5.24
C MET A 38 -15.92 -2.21 5.32
N THR A 39 -15.68 -1.72 6.52
CA THR A 39 -15.26 -0.33 6.70
C THR A 39 -13.78 -0.30 7.06
N LEU A 40 -12.99 0.34 6.20
CA LEU A 40 -11.58 0.57 6.45
C LEU A 40 -11.43 1.85 7.27
N PHE A 41 -10.77 1.77 8.43
CA PHE A 41 -10.69 2.93 9.33
C PHE A 41 -9.25 3.28 9.73
N ALA A 42 -8.29 2.40 9.47
CA ALA A 42 -6.89 2.65 9.79
C ALA A 42 -5.99 1.91 8.82
N PHE A 43 -4.76 2.38 8.68
CA PHE A 43 -3.77 1.78 7.80
C PHE A 43 -2.41 1.75 8.46
N ARG A 44 -1.58 0.81 8.02
CA ARG A 44 -0.19 0.70 8.44
C ARG A 44 0.66 0.51 7.20
N THR A 45 1.71 1.33 7.06
CA THR A 45 2.63 1.25 5.94
C THR A 45 3.93 0.60 6.35
N HIS A 46 4.51 -0.15 5.43
CA HIS A 46 5.83 -0.73 5.60
C HIS A 46 6.56 -0.73 4.26
N ALA A 47 7.79 -0.24 4.26
CA ALA A 47 8.70 -0.37 3.14
C ALA A 47 10.13 -0.38 3.67
N HIS A 48 11.03 -0.89 2.84
CA HIS A 48 12.44 -0.88 3.16
C HIS A 48 13.03 0.52 2.94
N LYS A 49 14.34 0.64 3.18
CA LYS A 49 15.09 1.89 3.28
C LYS A 49 14.77 2.92 2.20
N HIS A 50 14.51 2.50 0.96
CA HIS A 50 14.36 3.41 -0.17
C HIS A 50 12.92 3.86 -0.40
N GLY A 51 11.95 3.32 0.34
CA GLY A 51 10.56 3.73 0.22
C GLY A 51 10.34 5.11 0.82
N THR A 52 9.69 5.99 0.07
CA THR A 52 9.46 7.38 0.49
C THR A 52 8.01 7.64 0.86
N VAL A 53 7.07 7.06 0.12
CA VAL A 53 5.65 7.21 0.39
C VAL A 53 4.92 5.97 -0.08
N ILE A 54 3.89 5.58 0.68
CA ILE A 54 2.95 4.54 0.28
C ILE A 54 1.57 5.17 0.20
N THR A 55 0.89 4.91 -0.91
CA THR A 55 -0.48 5.38 -1.13
C THR A 55 -1.38 4.18 -1.36
N GLY A 56 -2.58 4.25 -0.82
CA GLY A 56 -3.60 3.24 -0.99
C GLY A 56 -4.83 3.80 -1.68
N TYR A 57 -5.46 2.97 -2.50
CA TYR A 57 -6.63 3.36 -3.29
C TYR A 57 -7.70 2.29 -3.26
N ARG A 58 -8.95 2.72 -3.30
CA ARG A 58 -10.07 1.86 -3.67
C ARG A 58 -10.40 2.13 -5.13
N ILE A 59 -10.50 1.08 -5.93
CA ILE A 59 -10.89 1.18 -7.33
C ILE A 59 -12.27 0.56 -7.47
N ARG A 60 -13.23 1.36 -7.92
CA ARG A 60 -14.60 0.94 -8.17
C ARG A 60 -15.06 1.60 -9.47
N ASP A 61 -15.62 0.80 -10.39
CA ASP A 61 -16.08 1.32 -11.68
C ASP A 61 -15.01 2.13 -12.42
N ASN A 62 -13.77 1.63 -12.39
CA ASN A 62 -12.59 2.27 -12.99
C ASN A 62 -12.25 3.64 -12.39
N LYS A 63 -12.75 3.95 -11.20
CA LYS A 63 -12.45 5.19 -10.50
C LYS A 63 -11.56 4.91 -9.29
N TYR A 64 -10.49 5.69 -9.19
CA TYR A 64 -9.54 5.62 -8.09
C TYR A 64 -9.91 6.63 -7.02
N LEU A 65 -10.06 6.14 -5.79
CA LEU A 65 -10.21 6.98 -4.61
C LEU A 65 -9.01 6.76 -3.71
N GLU A 66 -8.21 7.79 -3.46
CA GLU A 66 -7.11 7.68 -2.50
C GLU A 66 -7.70 7.55 -1.10
N ILE A 67 -7.33 6.47 -0.41
CA ILE A 67 -7.89 6.16 0.91
C ILE A 67 -6.84 6.25 2.03
N ALA A 68 -5.56 6.17 1.68
CA ALA A 68 -4.48 6.22 2.67
C ALA A 68 -3.21 6.76 2.02
N ARG A 69 -2.42 7.46 2.82
CA ARG A 69 -1.10 7.95 2.41
C ARG A 69 -0.22 8.05 3.63
N GLY A 70 0.97 7.47 3.57
CA GLY A 70 1.87 7.49 4.70
C GLY A 70 3.33 7.40 4.30
N ASP A 71 4.18 7.85 5.19
CA ASP A 71 5.62 7.73 5.08
C ASP A 71 6.05 6.40 5.73
N PRO A 72 6.54 5.42 4.95
CA PRO A 72 6.89 4.12 5.51
C PRO A 72 8.12 4.14 6.44
N GLN A 73 8.84 5.25 6.48
CA GLN A 73 10.00 5.42 7.38
C GLN A 73 9.59 5.91 8.76
N ARG A 74 8.35 6.32 8.95
CA ARG A 74 7.81 6.66 10.28
C ARG A 74 7.52 5.39 11.07
N PRO A 75 7.30 5.50 12.40
CA PRO A 75 7.01 4.32 13.21
C PRO A 75 5.90 3.46 12.63
N GLN A 76 6.11 2.15 12.62
CA GLN A 76 5.11 1.19 12.12
C GLN A 76 4.02 1.03 13.15
N MET A 77 2.94 1.74 12.94
CA MET A 77 1.73 1.66 13.76
C MET A 77 0.53 1.90 12.87
N PHE A 78 -0.65 1.61 13.38
CA PHE A 78 -1.87 1.91 12.65
C PHE A 78 -2.21 3.39 12.80
N TYR A 79 -2.32 4.06 11.68
CA TYR A 79 -2.73 5.47 11.61
C TYR A 79 -4.20 5.53 11.20
N PRO A 80 -4.98 6.41 11.81
CA PRO A 80 -6.38 6.54 11.42
C PRO A 80 -6.49 7.11 10.01
N MET A 81 -7.45 6.61 9.25
CA MET A 81 -7.79 7.18 7.97
C MET A 81 -8.50 8.51 8.20
N LYS A 82 -8.23 9.47 7.32
CA LYS A 82 -8.90 10.77 7.38
C LYS A 82 -10.41 10.62 7.31
N ASN A 83 -10.86 9.76 6.39
CA ASN A 83 -12.27 9.40 6.23
C ASN A 83 -12.36 7.89 6.10
N PRO A 84 -13.07 7.20 6.99
CA PRO A 84 -13.29 5.76 6.81
C PRO A 84 -13.96 5.48 5.48
N VAL A 85 -13.57 4.38 4.85
CA VAL A 85 -14.04 4.03 3.50
C VAL A 85 -14.68 2.66 3.52
N VAL A 86 -15.88 2.57 2.96
CA VAL A 86 -16.59 1.31 2.79
C VAL A 86 -16.12 0.63 1.51
N VAL A 87 -15.76 -0.64 1.63
CA VAL A 87 -15.38 -1.46 0.49
C VAL A 87 -16.27 -2.69 0.42
N ASP A 88 -16.52 -3.13 -0.80
CA ASP A 88 -17.36 -4.30 -1.09
C ASP A 88 -16.57 -5.32 -1.91
N ASN A 89 -17.07 -6.55 -1.97
CA ASN A 89 -16.54 -7.50 -2.94
C ASN A 89 -16.70 -6.94 -4.35
N ASP A 90 -15.76 -7.26 -5.23
CA ASP A 90 -15.56 -6.72 -6.58
C ASP A 90 -14.88 -5.36 -6.63
N ASP A 91 -14.70 -4.65 -5.51
CA ASP A 91 -13.78 -3.52 -5.47
C ASP A 91 -12.34 -4.03 -5.56
N TYR A 92 -11.43 -3.17 -6.05
CA TYR A 92 -10.00 -3.42 -5.98
C TYR A 92 -9.40 -2.53 -4.91
N LEU A 93 -8.45 -3.09 -4.16
CA LEU A 93 -7.53 -2.29 -3.35
C LEU A 93 -6.19 -2.25 -4.04
N HIS A 94 -5.66 -1.06 -4.20
CA HIS A 94 -4.40 -0.82 -4.87
C HIS A 94 -3.46 -0.08 -3.91
N ALA A 95 -2.23 -0.55 -3.82
CA ALA A 95 -1.20 0.15 -3.06
C ALA A 95 -0.03 0.46 -3.97
N ARG A 96 0.53 1.65 -3.81
CA ARG A 96 1.71 2.08 -4.53
C ARG A 96 2.78 2.51 -3.53
N CYS A 97 3.95 1.90 -3.64
CA CYS A 97 5.13 2.37 -2.92
C CYS A 97 6.01 3.14 -3.90
N THR A 98 6.41 4.35 -3.52
CA THR A 98 7.34 5.15 -4.30
C THR A 98 8.72 5.04 -3.66
N PHE A 99 9.73 4.77 -4.47
CA PHE A 99 11.12 4.58 -4.04
C PHE A 99 12.00 5.65 -4.63
N ASN A 100 13.06 5.98 -3.89
CA ASN A 100 14.11 6.88 -4.36
C ASN A 100 15.46 6.19 -4.15
N THR A 101 16.18 5.94 -5.24
CA THR A 101 17.49 5.29 -5.22
C THR A 101 18.60 6.20 -5.71
N THR A 102 18.40 7.52 -5.67
CA THR A 102 19.35 8.51 -6.17
C THR A 102 20.74 8.35 -5.59
N VAL A 103 20.85 7.99 -4.31
CA VAL A 103 22.13 7.83 -3.60
C VAL A 103 22.80 6.48 -3.82
N GLU A 104 22.16 5.58 -4.55
CA GLU A 104 22.68 4.24 -4.76
C GLU A 104 23.44 4.14 -6.09
N ASP A 105 24.54 3.37 -6.09
CA ASP A 105 25.36 3.15 -7.28
C ASP A 105 25.22 1.73 -7.85
N ARG A 106 24.31 0.94 -7.30
CA ARG A 106 24.08 -0.45 -7.70
C ARG A 106 22.59 -0.77 -7.67
N ILE A 107 22.23 -1.88 -8.32
CA ILE A 107 20.87 -2.42 -8.27
C ILE A 107 20.56 -2.81 -6.82
N ILE A 108 19.39 -2.40 -6.34
CA ILE A 108 18.89 -2.74 -5.01
C ILE A 108 17.87 -3.85 -5.17
N ARG A 109 18.09 -4.95 -4.45
CA ARG A 109 17.11 -6.03 -4.37
C ARG A 109 16.39 -5.95 -3.04
N ILE A 110 15.08 -5.81 -3.11
CA ILE A 110 14.22 -5.89 -1.93
C ILE A 110 13.73 -7.31 -1.84
N GLY A 111 14.19 -8.00 -0.79
CA GLY A 111 13.81 -9.39 -0.58
C GLY A 111 12.50 -9.51 0.17
N THR A 112 11.98 -10.73 0.21
CA THR A 112 10.85 -11.12 1.05
C THR A 112 11.36 -11.55 2.42
N PHE A 113 10.58 -11.29 3.44
CA PHE A 113 10.87 -11.70 4.80
C PHE A 113 9.76 -12.49 5.40
#